data_c336020a7be3c5d66209a14d9fefacc7
#
_entry.id   c336020a7be3c5d66209a14d9fefacc7
#
_cell.length_a   1.000
_cell.length_b   1.000
_cell.length_c   1.000
_cell.angle_alpha   90.00
_cell.angle_beta   90.00
_cell.angle_gamma   90.00
#
_symmetry.space_group_name_H-M   'P 1'
#
loop_
_entity.id
_entity.type
_entity.pdbx_description
1 polymer ?
#
loop_
_entity_poly.entity_id
_entity_poly.type
_entity_poly.pdbx_seq_one_letter_code
_entity_poly.pdbx_strand_id
1 'polypeptide(L)'
;GLAPRVRQLGSEYSQVREHLDTALHFFPDVGAEVEEFAADASPSTSYVARLDQGTRQLIDLAREAEFRQTLLDSLQREIAQGTAPEDPAQAYHAALERHRAEYAQKTTRQKYAQHPSYVDFRSRVWEVRGEGAMPPLVDMIPAEPDDEHDADGAEDEDIVVGGTLQQFRCPLTATLLDDPVESTVCAHAYSRAAITEYIQQAGRRGAECPAAACHAVLTMRTLRDAPSLKRRVER
;
A
#
# COMPACT_ATOMS: atom_id res chain seq x y z
N GLY A 1 32.52 -9.78 12.51
CA GLY A 1 32.67 -8.70 11.52
C GLY A 1 31.39 -7.89 11.34
N LEU A 2 31.49 -6.68 10.82
CA LEU A 2 30.36 -5.76 10.60
C LEU A 2 29.42 -6.26 9.51
N ALA A 3 29.95 -6.74 8.38
CA ALA A 3 29.16 -7.17 7.22
C ALA A 3 28.05 -8.19 7.52
N PRO A 4 28.27 -9.28 8.30
CA PRO A 4 27.19 -10.20 8.65
C PRO A 4 26.08 -9.55 9.46
N ARG A 5 26.42 -8.63 10.38
CA ARG A 5 25.42 -7.92 11.20
C ARG A 5 24.56 -6.97 10.37
N VAL A 6 25.17 -6.24 9.45
CA VAL A 6 24.43 -5.34 8.53
C VAL A 6 23.46 -6.15 7.66
N ARG A 7 23.91 -7.32 7.15
CA ARG A 7 23.04 -8.21 6.36
C ARG A 7 21.88 -8.77 7.18
N GLN A 8 22.14 -9.19 8.43
CA GLN A 8 21.10 -9.67 9.32
C GLN A 8 20.05 -8.59 9.59
N LEU A 9 20.47 -7.37 9.94
CA LEU A 9 19.56 -6.23 10.15
C LEU A 9 18.74 -5.92 8.90
N GLY A 10 19.35 -5.95 7.71
CA GLY A 10 18.62 -5.77 6.44
C GLY A 10 17.50 -6.80 6.25
N SER A 11 17.79 -8.09 6.57
CA SER A 11 16.78 -9.15 6.51
C SER A 11 15.65 -8.95 7.54
N GLU A 12 15.97 -8.50 8.75
CA GLU A 12 14.98 -8.20 9.79
C GLU A 12 14.06 -7.05 9.37
N TYR A 13 14.58 -5.97 8.78
CA TYR A 13 13.77 -4.87 8.25
C TYR A 13 12.92 -5.28 7.04
N SER A 14 13.39 -6.17 6.19
CA SER A 14 12.57 -6.74 5.11
C SER A 14 11.33 -7.46 5.67
N GLN A 15 11.50 -8.27 6.73
CA GLN A 15 10.38 -8.95 7.39
C GLN A 15 9.41 -7.96 8.05
N VAL A 16 9.94 -6.92 8.71
CA VAL A 16 9.10 -5.85 9.30
C VAL A 16 8.25 -5.19 8.22
N ARG A 17 8.84 -4.88 7.05
CA ARG A 17 8.08 -4.33 5.91
C ARG A 17 6.96 -5.24 5.46
N GLU A 18 7.21 -6.52 5.26
CA GLU A 18 6.17 -7.48 4.87
C GLU A 18 4.97 -7.49 5.84
N HIS A 19 5.25 -7.40 7.15
CA HIS A 19 4.18 -7.32 8.15
C HIS A 19 3.42 -5.99 8.08
N LEU A 20 4.11 -4.86 7.87
CA LEU A 20 3.48 -3.55 7.73
C LEU A 20 2.64 -3.47 6.46
N ASP A 21 3.14 -3.98 5.34
CA ASP A 21 2.41 -4.05 4.07
C ASP A 21 1.16 -4.94 4.21
N THR A 22 1.30 -6.07 4.92
CA THR A 22 0.17 -6.94 5.24
C THR A 22 -0.88 -6.21 6.08
N ALA A 23 -0.46 -5.49 7.12
CA ALA A 23 -1.37 -4.72 7.96
C ALA A 23 -2.08 -3.62 7.15
N LEU A 24 -1.34 -2.84 6.36
CA LEU A 24 -1.89 -1.80 5.48
C LEU A 24 -2.93 -2.35 4.49
N HIS A 25 -2.74 -3.60 4.06
CA HIS A 25 -3.67 -4.25 3.17
C HIS A 25 -4.99 -4.65 3.87
N PHE A 26 -4.96 -5.02 5.15
CA PHE A 26 -6.18 -5.41 5.89
C PHE A 26 -6.97 -4.21 6.46
N PHE A 27 -6.32 -3.10 6.74
CA PHE A 27 -6.97 -1.95 7.36
C PHE A 27 -8.15 -1.38 6.58
N PRO A 28 -8.12 -1.31 5.24
CA PRO A 28 -9.28 -0.88 4.45
C PRO A 28 -10.53 -1.74 4.66
N ASP A 29 -10.38 -3.07 4.73
CA ASP A 29 -11.49 -3.99 4.97
C ASP A 29 -12.05 -3.85 6.37
N VAL A 30 -11.18 -3.78 7.37
CA VAL A 30 -11.59 -3.54 8.77
C VAL A 30 -12.31 -2.19 8.90
N GLY A 31 -11.83 -1.15 8.21
CA GLY A 31 -12.46 0.16 8.19
C GLY A 31 -13.88 0.12 7.61
N ALA A 32 -14.06 -0.58 6.51
CA ALA A 32 -15.37 -0.77 5.88
C ALA A 32 -16.33 -1.58 6.77
N GLU A 33 -15.85 -2.67 7.38
CA GLU A 33 -16.67 -3.47 8.31
C GLU A 33 -17.10 -2.67 9.55
N VAL A 34 -16.18 -1.91 10.13
CA VAL A 34 -16.49 -1.05 11.28
C VAL A 34 -17.51 0.02 10.91
N GLU A 35 -17.41 0.62 9.74
CA GLU A 35 -18.39 1.61 9.26
C GLU A 35 -19.75 0.96 9.03
N GLU A 36 -19.81 -0.24 8.46
CA GLU A 36 -21.06 -1.00 8.22
C GLU A 36 -21.79 -1.32 9.53
N PHE A 37 -21.06 -1.84 10.52
CA PHE A 37 -21.64 -2.14 11.85
C PHE A 37 -22.07 -0.89 12.62
N ALA A 38 -21.50 0.22 12.31
CA ALA A 38 -21.70 1.46 13.03
C ALA A 38 -22.80 2.33 12.44
N ALA A 39 -23.30 2.03 11.25
CA ALA A 39 -24.46 2.70 10.67
C ALA A 39 -25.70 2.64 11.60
N ASP A 40 -25.77 1.62 12.45
CA ASP A 40 -26.85 1.44 13.44
C ASP A 40 -26.51 1.96 14.87
N ALA A 41 -25.25 2.34 15.14
CA ALA A 41 -24.79 2.68 16.50
C ALA A 41 -23.97 3.98 16.53
N SER A 42 -24.42 4.96 17.29
CA SER A 42 -23.88 6.32 17.41
C SER A 42 -22.37 6.54 17.73
N PRO A 43 -21.50 5.55 18.04
CA PRO A 43 -20.08 5.78 18.26
C PRO A 43 -19.15 5.45 17.09
N SER A 44 -19.66 5.15 15.90
CA SER A 44 -18.87 4.68 14.75
C SER A 44 -17.75 5.62 14.32
N THR A 45 -18.05 6.91 14.31
CA THR A 45 -17.09 7.95 13.89
C THR A 45 -15.78 7.88 14.68
N SER A 46 -15.81 7.48 15.95
CA SER A 46 -14.61 7.39 16.77
C SER A 46 -13.73 6.17 16.45
N TYR A 47 -14.32 5.03 16.11
CA TYR A 47 -13.55 3.83 15.75
C TYR A 47 -12.93 3.96 14.35
N VAL A 48 -13.67 4.47 13.38
CA VAL A 48 -13.13 4.76 12.04
C VAL A 48 -12.04 5.83 12.11
N ALA A 49 -12.21 6.87 12.93
CA ALA A 49 -11.17 7.88 13.14
C ALA A 49 -9.89 7.28 13.76
N ARG A 50 -10.00 6.31 14.66
CA ARG A 50 -8.84 5.58 15.22
C ARG A 50 -8.17 4.71 14.17
N LEU A 51 -8.93 4.05 13.29
CA LEU A 51 -8.40 3.27 12.18
C LEU A 51 -7.73 4.19 11.14
N ASP A 52 -8.29 5.36 10.84
CA ASP A 52 -7.68 6.38 9.98
C ASP A 52 -6.31 6.80 10.54
N GLN A 53 -6.24 7.13 11.83
CA GLN A 53 -4.98 7.44 12.49
C GLN A 53 -4.01 6.26 12.46
N GLY A 54 -4.49 5.03 12.69
CA GLY A 54 -3.69 3.81 12.62
C GLY A 54 -3.12 3.56 11.23
N THR A 55 -3.91 3.79 10.18
CA THR A 55 -3.46 3.69 8.78
C THR A 55 -2.32 4.66 8.51
N ARG A 56 -2.44 5.92 8.94
CA ARG A 56 -1.35 6.91 8.78
C ARG A 56 -0.09 6.49 9.53
N GLN A 57 -0.23 6.01 10.77
CA GLN A 57 0.92 5.52 11.55
C GLN A 57 1.61 4.32 10.90
N LEU A 58 0.85 3.39 10.31
CA LEU A 58 1.42 2.26 9.57
C LEU A 58 2.17 2.72 8.33
N ILE A 59 1.66 3.72 7.61
CA ILE A 59 2.34 4.33 6.46
C ILE A 59 3.67 4.95 6.89
N ASP A 60 3.68 5.72 7.97
CA ASP A 60 4.89 6.35 8.51
C ASP A 60 5.94 5.29 8.90
N LEU A 61 5.50 4.22 9.57
CA LEU A 61 6.37 3.11 9.95
C LEU A 61 6.92 2.34 8.74
N ALA A 62 6.08 2.08 7.73
CA ALA A 62 6.49 1.42 6.51
C ALA A 62 7.54 2.25 5.75
N ARG A 63 7.34 3.56 5.67
CA ARG A 63 8.29 4.50 5.07
C ARG A 63 9.62 4.52 5.79
N GLU A 64 9.60 4.58 7.12
CA GLU A 64 10.84 4.52 7.91
C GLU A 64 11.55 3.17 7.74
N ALA A 65 10.83 2.06 7.74
CA ALA A 65 11.40 0.73 7.56
C ALA A 65 12.04 0.57 6.17
N GLU A 66 11.40 1.07 5.12
CA GLU A 66 11.93 1.12 3.76
C GLU A 66 13.23 1.93 3.67
N PHE A 67 13.26 3.12 4.28
CA PHE A 67 14.44 3.95 4.30
C PHE A 67 15.60 3.29 5.05
N ARG A 68 15.33 2.67 6.21
CA ARG A 68 16.33 1.91 6.98
C ARG A 68 16.91 0.76 6.17
N GLN A 69 16.07 0.02 5.45
CA GLN A 69 16.53 -1.06 4.57
C GLN A 69 17.43 -0.50 3.47
N THR A 70 17.04 0.59 2.80
CA THR A 70 17.84 1.24 1.76
C THR A 70 19.22 1.66 2.28
N LEU A 71 19.28 2.23 3.49
CA LEU A 71 20.56 2.60 4.14
C LEU A 71 21.44 1.39 4.42
N LEU A 72 20.85 0.30 4.93
CA LEU A 72 21.59 -0.93 5.22
C LEU A 72 22.11 -1.59 3.94
N ASP A 73 21.33 -1.58 2.87
CA ASP A 73 21.73 -2.10 1.56
C ASP A 73 22.86 -1.27 0.94
N SER A 74 22.83 0.08 1.12
CA SER A 74 23.94 0.93 0.72
C SER A 74 25.19 0.64 1.49
N LEU A 75 25.07 0.59 2.82
CA LEU A 75 26.19 0.28 3.71
C LEU A 75 26.81 -1.10 3.43
N GLN A 76 25.98 -2.10 3.12
CA GLN A 76 26.46 -3.43 2.75
C GLN A 76 27.28 -3.39 1.45
N ARG A 77 26.85 -2.60 0.45
CA ARG A 77 27.60 -2.41 -0.81
C ARG A 77 28.93 -1.68 -0.57
N GLU A 78 28.92 -0.62 0.23
CA GLU A 78 30.13 0.15 0.58
C GLU A 78 31.16 -0.69 1.33
N ILE A 79 30.71 -1.53 2.29
CA ILE A 79 31.58 -2.46 2.99
C ILE A 79 32.20 -3.48 2.02
N ALA A 80 31.41 -4.01 1.07
CA ALA A 80 31.91 -4.99 0.10
C ALA A 80 32.93 -4.36 -0.88
N GLN A 81 32.79 -3.07 -1.18
CA GLN A 81 33.71 -2.31 -2.04
C GLN A 81 34.93 -1.72 -1.29
N GLY A 82 34.95 -1.81 0.03
CA GLY A 82 36.00 -1.20 0.85
C GLY A 82 35.93 0.32 0.95
N THR A 83 34.75 0.90 0.63
CA THR A 83 34.50 2.36 0.64
C THR A 83 33.62 2.78 1.81
N ALA A 84 33.38 1.88 2.78
CA ALA A 84 32.59 2.19 3.96
C ALA A 84 33.15 3.38 4.74
N PRO A 85 32.29 4.24 5.34
CA PRO A 85 32.73 5.34 6.17
C PRO A 85 33.54 4.83 7.38
N GLU A 86 34.37 5.70 7.96
CA GLU A 86 35.22 5.37 9.12
C GLU A 86 34.36 4.93 10.32
N ASP A 87 33.24 5.60 10.54
CA ASP A 87 32.22 5.17 11.51
C ASP A 87 30.89 4.91 10.81
N PRO A 88 30.61 3.67 10.38
CA PRO A 88 29.38 3.33 9.69
C PRO A 88 28.12 3.47 10.55
N ALA A 89 28.24 3.33 11.88
CA ALA A 89 27.09 3.48 12.77
C ALA A 89 26.69 4.95 12.88
N GLN A 90 27.65 5.85 13.05
CA GLN A 90 27.40 7.30 13.08
C GLN A 90 26.81 7.78 11.75
N ALA A 91 27.37 7.34 10.63
CA ALA A 91 26.86 7.69 9.29
C ALA A 91 25.40 7.23 9.08
N TYR A 92 25.08 5.99 9.50
CA TYR A 92 23.71 5.47 9.47
C TYR A 92 22.76 6.31 10.32
N HIS A 93 23.09 6.60 11.57
CA HIS A 93 22.24 7.41 12.43
C HIS A 93 22.05 8.83 11.92
N ALA A 94 23.10 9.48 11.43
CA ALA A 94 23.03 10.82 10.85
C ALA A 94 22.13 10.87 9.60
N ALA A 95 22.18 9.86 8.75
CA ALA A 95 21.31 9.74 7.58
C ALA A 95 19.85 9.53 7.98
N LEU A 96 19.59 8.68 9.00
CA LEU A 96 18.26 8.42 9.51
C LEU A 96 17.63 9.67 10.13
N GLU A 97 18.37 10.42 10.94
CA GLU A 97 17.86 11.66 11.54
C GLU A 97 17.55 12.73 10.52
N ARG A 98 18.38 12.88 9.47
CA ARG A 98 18.05 13.79 8.35
C ARG A 98 16.75 13.40 7.68
N HIS A 99 16.60 12.12 7.34
CA HIS A 99 15.38 11.62 6.70
C HIS A 99 14.13 11.87 7.56
N ARG A 100 14.23 11.64 8.87
CA ARG A 100 13.15 11.94 9.81
C ARG A 100 12.80 13.41 9.86
N ALA A 101 13.81 14.26 9.88
CA ALA A 101 13.61 15.72 9.88
C ALA A 101 12.94 16.20 8.57
N GLU A 102 13.38 15.69 7.42
CA GLU A 102 12.78 15.99 6.11
C GLU A 102 11.34 15.48 6.03
N TYR A 103 11.09 14.26 6.51
CA TYR A 103 9.74 13.69 6.53
C TYR A 103 8.80 14.42 7.51
N ALA A 104 9.31 14.89 8.64
CA ALA A 104 8.54 15.66 9.61
C ALA A 104 8.07 17.03 9.07
N GLN A 105 8.78 17.60 8.11
CA GLN A 105 8.41 18.86 7.46
C GLN A 105 7.25 18.71 6.46
N LYS A 106 6.96 17.50 6.00
CA LYS A 106 5.85 17.26 5.07
C LYS A 106 4.51 17.44 5.76
N THR A 107 3.58 18.10 5.06
CA THR A 107 2.19 18.24 5.53
C THR A 107 1.44 16.92 5.52
N THR A 108 0.30 16.87 6.18
CA THR A 108 -0.60 15.69 6.15
C THR A 108 -1.05 15.35 4.73
N ARG A 109 -1.30 16.35 3.89
CA ARG A 109 -1.66 16.15 2.47
C ARG A 109 -0.51 15.52 1.70
N GLN A 110 0.70 16.05 1.82
CA GLN A 110 1.90 15.54 1.15
C GLN A 110 2.25 14.10 1.57
N LYS A 111 1.97 13.72 2.82
CA LYS A 111 2.24 12.37 3.30
C LYS A 111 1.22 11.34 2.82
N TYR A 112 -0.07 11.70 2.83
CA TYR A 112 -1.12 10.67 2.75
C TYR A 112 -2.11 10.85 1.60
N ALA A 113 -2.33 12.07 1.06
CA ALA A 113 -3.42 12.30 0.11
C ALA A 113 -3.34 11.44 -1.16
N GLN A 114 -2.12 11.12 -1.61
CA GLN A 114 -1.87 10.28 -2.77
C GLN A 114 -1.36 8.88 -2.43
N HIS A 115 -1.24 8.54 -1.12
CA HIS A 115 -0.70 7.24 -0.73
C HIS A 115 -1.71 6.12 -1.03
N PRO A 116 -1.38 5.08 -1.83
CA PRO A 116 -2.34 4.09 -2.31
C PRO A 116 -3.14 3.41 -1.19
N SER A 117 -2.48 2.98 -0.11
CA SER A 117 -3.16 2.33 1.02
C SER A 117 -4.09 3.27 1.77
N TYR A 118 -3.78 4.58 1.82
CA TYR A 118 -4.66 5.56 2.46
C TYR A 118 -5.87 5.89 1.58
N VAL A 119 -5.65 6.01 0.27
CA VAL A 119 -6.73 6.17 -0.72
C VAL A 119 -7.67 4.97 -0.65
N ASP A 120 -7.15 3.74 -0.64
CA ASP A 120 -7.96 2.52 -0.55
C ASP A 120 -8.77 2.47 0.76
N PHE A 121 -8.14 2.75 1.90
CA PHE A 121 -8.84 2.84 3.20
C PHE A 121 -10.02 3.83 3.16
N ARG A 122 -9.76 5.05 2.69
CA ARG A 122 -10.78 6.10 2.64
C ARG A 122 -11.89 5.78 1.64
N SER A 123 -11.55 5.22 0.48
CA SER A 123 -12.51 4.82 -0.54
C SER A 123 -13.45 3.72 -0.03
N ARG A 124 -12.94 2.71 0.64
CA ARG A 124 -13.77 1.61 1.16
C ARG A 124 -14.70 2.05 2.28
N VAL A 125 -14.24 2.90 3.19
CA VAL A 125 -15.09 3.52 4.21
C VAL A 125 -16.16 4.39 3.58
N TRP A 126 -15.81 5.18 2.55
CA TRP A 126 -16.75 6.04 1.84
C TRP A 126 -17.85 5.27 1.11
N GLU A 127 -17.48 4.16 0.45
CA GLU A 127 -18.42 3.28 -0.27
C GLU A 127 -19.50 2.71 0.65
N VAL A 128 -19.17 2.40 1.89
CA VAL A 128 -20.15 1.90 2.87
C VAL A 128 -21.19 2.96 3.22
N ARG A 129 -20.81 4.23 3.26
CA ARG A 129 -21.72 5.34 3.52
C ARG A 129 -22.74 5.57 2.41
N GLY A 130 -22.43 5.14 1.18
CA GLY A 130 -23.32 5.29 0.04
C GLY A 130 -23.54 6.74 -0.42
N GLU A 131 -22.64 7.67 -0.11
CA GLU A 131 -22.74 9.11 -0.38
C GLU A 131 -22.37 9.51 -1.81
N GLY A 132 -22.29 8.56 -2.75
CA GLY A 132 -21.88 8.81 -4.13
C GLY A 132 -20.36 8.74 -4.34
N ALA A 133 -19.85 9.44 -5.37
CA ALA A 133 -18.41 9.44 -5.65
C ALA A 133 -17.62 10.12 -4.51
N MET A 134 -16.53 9.49 -4.06
CA MET A 134 -15.65 10.08 -3.04
C MET A 134 -14.95 11.32 -3.62
N PRO A 135 -14.96 12.47 -2.91
CA PRO A 135 -14.14 13.61 -3.28
C PRO A 135 -12.66 13.29 -3.23
N PRO A 136 -11.80 14.00 -3.96
CA PRO A 136 -10.35 13.88 -3.84
C PRO A 136 -9.90 14.04 -2.39
N LEU A 137 -8.94 13.22 -1.94
CA LEU A 137 -8.48 13.27 -0.55
C LEU A 137 -7.85 14.61 -0.16
N VAL A 138 -7.26 15.32 -1.12
CA VAL A 138 -6.75 16.69 -0.88
C VAL A 138 -7.84 17.64 -0.38
N ASP A 139 -9.10 17.44 -0.80
CA ASP A 139 -10.24 18.27 -0.36
C ASP A 139 -10.78 17.83 1.00
N MET A 140 -10.54 16.56 1.36
CA MET A 140 -10.99 15.97 2.63
C MET A 140 -10.01 16.17 3.78
N ILE A 141 -8.72 16.37 3.49
CA ILE A 141 -7.68 16.63 4.48
C ILE A 141 -7.55 18.16 4.64
N PRO A 142 -7.63 18.70 5.86
CA PRO A 142 -7.46 20.13 6.10
C PRO A 142 -6.13 20.64 5.52
N ALA A 143 -6.15 21.81 4.89
CA ALA A 143 -4.96 22.45 4.38
C ALA A 143 -4.08 22.94 5.52
N GLU A 144 -2.78 22.73 5.41
CA GLU A 144 -1.74 23.26 6.28
C GLU A 144 -1.00 24.42 5.58
N PRO A 145 -0.35 25.36 6.30
CA PRO A 145 0.27 26.53 5.67
C PRO A 145 1.30 26.19 4.57
N ASP A 146 1.95 25.04 4.69
CA ASP A 146 3.00 24.62 3.76
C ASP A 146 2.45 23.89 2.52
N ASP A 147 1.13 23.66 2.43
CA ASP A 147 0.48 23.07 1.24
C ASP A 147 0.44 24.05 0.06
N GLU A 148 0.59 25.37 0.31
CA GLU A 148 0.51 26.40 -0.74
C GLU A 148 1.78 26.48 -1.61
N HIS A 149 2.90 25.93 -1.16
CA HIS A 149 4.17 25.98 -1.90
C HIS A 149 4.31 24.92 -3.00
N ASP A 150 3.48 23.89 -3.04
CA ASP A 150 3.52 22.83 -4.06
C ASP A 150 2.66 23.15 -5.31
N ALA A 151 1.94 24.27 -5.33
CA ALA A 151 1.05 24.62 -6.45
C ALA A 151 1.80 25.06 -7.73
N ASP A 152 3.11 25.35 -7.65
CA ASP A 152 3.92 25.86 -8.77
C ASP A 152 4.81 24.79 -9.44
N GLY A 153 4.72 23.52 -9.05
CA GLY A 153 5.68 22.48 -9.48
C GLY A 153 5.11 21.21 -10.12
N ALA A 154 3.82 21.09 -10.33
CA ALA A 154 3.21 19.89 -10.89
C ALA A 154 2.49 20.17 -12.22
N GLU A 155 3.23 20.55 -13.26
CA GLU A 155 2.86 20.30 -14.65
C GLU A 155 3.31 18.87 -15.06
N ASP A 156 2.91 17.86 -14.32
CA ASP A 156 2.83 16.49 -14.83
C ASP A 156 1.36 16.06 -14.69
N GLU A 157 0.65 16.19 -15.80
CA GLU A 157 -0.68 15.62 -16.00
C GLU A 157 -0.61 14.10 -15.95
N ASP A 158 -0.31 13.52 -14.80
CA ASP A 158 -0.71 12.16 -14.52
C ASP A 158 -2.19 12.20 -14.15
N ILE A 159 -3.01 11.94 -15.17
CA ILE A 159 -4.44 11.71 -15.06
C ILE A 159 -4.63 10.67 -13.94
N VAL A 160 -5.02 11.14 -12.77
CA VAL A 160 -5.60 10.28 -11.73
C VAL A 160 -6.94 9.82 -12.28
N VAL A 161 -6.90 8.77 -13.09
CA VAL A 161 -8.09 8.05 -13.51
C VAL A 161 -8.75 7.56 -12.22
N GLY A 162 -9.89 8.15 -11.89
CA GLY A 162 -10.73 7.77 -10.77
C GLY A 162 -10.96 6.26 -10.77
N GLY A 163 -10.20 5.56 -9.92
CA GLY A 163 -10.14 4.10 -9.91
C GLY A 163 -11.28 3.48 -9.13
N THR A 164 -12.51 3.48 -9.62
CA THR A 164 -13.56 2.75 -8.90
C THR A 164 -14.41 1.82 -9.78
N LEU A 165 -14.49 2.03 -11.07
CA LEU A 165 -15.33 1.17 -11.93
C LEU A 165 -14.58 -0.02 -12.56
N GLN A 166 -13.25 -0.03 -12.54
CA GLN A 166 -12.44 -1.07 -13.18
C GLN A 166 -12.11 -2.25 -12.25
N GLN A 167 -12.25 -2.08 -10.94
CA GLN A 167 -11.89 -3.10 -9.95
C GLN A 167 -12.83 -4.32 -9.87
N PHE A 168 -14.03 -4.23 -10.43
CA PHE A 168 -15.01 -5.33 -10.41
C PHE A 168 -15.01 -6.19 -11.67
N ARG A 169 -14.14 -5.91 -12.63
CA ARG A 169 -14.03 -6.71 -13.85
C ARG A 169 -12.78 -7.58 -13.84
N CYS A 170 -12.97 -8.85 -14.13
CA CYS A 170 -11.86 -9.79 -14.26
C CYS A 170 -11.02 -9.44 -15.52
N PRO A 171 -9.69 -9.23 -15.39
CA PRO A 171 -8.84 -8.94 -16.55
C PRO A 171 -8.80 -10.06 -17.61
N LEU A 172 -9.12 -11.30 -17.22
CA LEU A 172 -9.14 -12.46 -18.11
C LEU A 172 -10.45 -12.59 -18.88
N THR A 173 -11.58 -12.30 -18.25
CA THR A 173 -12.90 -12.52 -18.84
C THR A 173 -13.60 -11.24 -19.27
N ALA A 174 -13.10 -10.08 -18.82
CA ALA A 174 -13.72 -8.76 -18.99
C ALA A 174 -15.18 -8.66 -18.44
N THR A 175 -15.63 -9.67 -17.70
CA THR A 175 -16.92 -9.73 -17.00
C THR A 175 -16.76 -9.33 -15.53
N LEU A 176 -17.87 -9.16 -14.81
CA LEU A 176 -17.83 -8.98 -13.35
C LEU A 176 -17.10 -10.17 -12.71
N LEU A 177 -16.38 -9.88 -11.63
CA LEU A 177 -15.65 -10.89 -10.87
C LEU A 177 -16.66 -11.91 -10.28
N ASP A 178 -16.40 -13.19 -10.54
CA ASP A 178 -17.12 -14.30 -9.95
C ASP A 178 -16.19 -15.06 -9.00
N ASP A 179 -16.63 -15.24 -7.76
CA ASP A 179 -15.84 -15.79 -6.65
C ASP A 179 -14.40 -15.19 -6.64
N PRO A 180 -14.26 -13.89 -6.31
CA PRO A 180 -13.03 -13.17 -6.49
C PRO A 180 -11.89 -13.67 -5.61
N VAL A 181 -10.72 -13.78 -6.24
CA VAL A 181 -9.43 -14.02 -5.59
C VAL A 181 -8.48 -12.89 -5.95
N GLU A 182 -7.57 -12.57 -5.04
CA GLU A 182 -6.59 -11.50 -5.19
C GLU A 182 -5.18 -12.05 -5.13
N SER A 183 -4.29 -11.47 -5.93
CA SER A 183 -2.86 -11.80 -5.88
C SER A 183 -2.18 -11.10 -4.71
N THR A 184 -1.43 -11.86 -3.90
CA THR A 184 -0.57 -11.31 -2.82
C THR A 184 0.67 -10.61 -3.33
N VAL A 185 1.00 -10.74 -4.64
CA VAL A 185 2.21 -10.16 -5.25
C VAL A 185 1.94 -8.80 -5.89
N CYS A 186 0.76 -8.63 -6.52
CA CYS A 186 0.43 -7.41 -7.27
C CYS A 186 -0.95 -6.84 -6.95
N ALA A 187 -1.66 -7.38 -5.96
CA ALA A 187 -2.99 -6.96 -5.51
C ALA A 187 -4.08 -6.89 -6.61
N HIS A 188 -3.86 -7.47 -7.80
CA HIS A 188 -4.88 -7.57 -8.83
C HIS A 188 -5.87 -8.70 -8.51
N ALA A 189 -7.15 -8.46 -8.79
CA ALA A 189 -8.23 -9.40 -8.53
C ALA A 189 -8.72 -10.10 -9.80
N TYR A 190 -9.14 -11.35 -9.65
CA TYR A 190 -9.56 -12.23 -10.74
C TYR A 190 -10.74 -13.08 -10.32
N SER A 191 -11.56 -13.52 -11.28
CA SER A 191 -12.48 -14.62 -11.06
C SER A 191 -11.71 -15.91 -10.81
N ARG A 192 -12.00 -16.64 -9.73
CA ARG A 192 -11.27 -17.84 -9.29
C ARG A 192 -11.11 -18.87 -10.42
N ALA A 193 -12.20 -19.20 -11.09
CA ALA A 193 -12.18 -20.19 -12.16
C ALA A 193 -11.21 -19.77 -13.29
N ALA A 194 -11.31 -18.51 -13.75
CA ALA A 194 -10.51 -18.01 -14.86
C ALA A 194 -9.01 -17.96 -14.54
N ILE A 195 -8.62 -17.46 -13.37
CA ILE A 195 -7.20 -17.37 -13.01
C ILE A 195 -6.61 -18.74 -12.70
N THR A 196 -7.39 -19.65 -12.13
CA THR A 196 -6.95 -21.03 -11.89
C THR A 196 -6.63 -21.74 -13.21
N GLU A 197 -7.51 -21.66 -14.20
CA GLU A 197 -7.28 -22.22 -15.52
C GLU A 197 -6.08 -21.58 -16.21
N TYR A 198 -5.96 -20.26 -16.15
CA TYR A 198 -4.84 -19.50 -16.72
C TYR A 198 -3.48 -19.94 -16.15
N ILE A 199 -3.37 -20.07 -14.83
CA ILE A 199 -2.13 -20.54 -14.17
C ILE A 199 -1.85 -22.00 -14.50
N GLN A 200 -2.86 -22.86 -14.58
CA GLN A 200 -2.70 -24.28 -14.95
C GLN A 200 -2.16 -24.45 -16.38
N GLN A 201 -2.63 -23.63 -17.32
CA GLN A 201 -2.15 -23.65 -18.71
C GLN A 201 -0.69 -23.19 -18.82
N ALA A 202 -0.23 -22.25 -17.98
CA ALA A 202 1.16 -21.80 -17.94
C ALA A 202 2.12 -22.82 -17.29
N GLY A 203 1.59 -23.81 -16.58
CA GLY A 203 2.35 -24.89 -15.96
C GLY A 203 3.15 -24.50 -14.73
N ARG A 204 4.22 -25.26 -14.42
CA ARG A 204 4.95 -25.14 -13.14
C ARG A 204 5.70 -23.83 -12.91
N ARG A 205 5.93 -23.03 -13.95
CA ARG A 205 6.65 -21.76 -13.84
C ARG A 205 5.78 -20.60 -13.36
N GLY A 206 4.47 -20.81 -13.27
CA GLY A 206 3.50 -19.75 -13.02
C GLY A 206 3.16 -18.97 -14.30
N ALA A 207 2.20 -18.06 -14.20
CA ALA A 207 1.71 -17.22 -15.27
C ALA A 207 2.03 -15.75 -14.98
N GLU A 208 2.35 -14.97 -16.01
CA GLU A 208 2.46 -13.52 -15.85
C GLU A 208 1.07 -12.92 -15.59
N CYS A 209 1.02 -11.86 -14.75
CA CYS A 209 -0.23 -11.19 -14.42
C CYS A 209 -0.92 -10.67 -15.70
N PRO A 210 -2.20 -11.01 -15.94
CA PRO A 210 -2.92 -10.58 -17.14
C PRO A 210 -3.43 -9.13 -17.06
N ALA A 211 -3.22 -8.44 -15.96
CA ALA A 211 -3.58 -7.03 -15.84
C ALA A 211 -2.58 -6.16 -16.61
N ALA A 212 -3.08 -5.11 -17.26
CA ALA A 212 -2.28 -4.22 -18.09
C ALA A 212 -1.09 -3.64 -17.30
N ALA A 213 0.07 -3.60 -17.92
CA ALA A 213 1.34 -3.09 -17.38
C ALA A 213 1.84 -3.79 -16.10
N CYS A 214 1.37 -5.00 -15.78
CA CYS A 214 1.83 -5.77 -14.62
C CYS A 214 2.59 -7.02 -15.07
N HIS A 215 3.84 -7.19 -14.61
CA HIS A 215 4.71 -8.32 -14.95
C HIS A 215 4.93 -9.29 -13.77
N ALA A 216 4.08 -9.22 -12.75
CA ALA A 216 4.16 -10.12 -11.60
C ALA A 216 3.88 -11.57 -12.02
N VAL A 217 4.65 -12.52 -11.51
CA VAL A 217 4.44 -13.96 -11.76
C VAL A 217 3.48 -14.52 -10.72
N LEU A 218 2.36 -15.05 -11.19
CA LEU A 218 1.28 -15.63 -10.41
C LEU A 218 1.40 -17.15 -10.34
N THR A 219 1.14 -17.69 -9.18
CA THR A 219 1.03 -19.13 -8.91
C THR A 219 -0.20 -19.38 -8.06
N MET A 220 -0.66 -20.61 -7.94
CA MET A 220 -1.78 -20.95 -7.04
C MET A 220 -1.52 -20.58 -5.58
N ARG A 221 -0.24 -20.48 -5.16
CA ARG A 221 0.14 -20.10 -3.80
C ARG A 221 0.13 -18.59 -3.53
N THR A 222 0.16 -17.79 -4.60
CA THR A 222 0.12 -16.33 -4.52
C THR A 222 -1.29 -15.78 -4.65
N LEU A 223 -2.30 -16.64 -4.68
CA LEU A 223 -3.70 -16.25 -4.68
C LEU A 223 -4.30 -16.44 -3.28
N ARG A 224 -5.13 -15.49 -2.87
CA ARG A 224 -5.89 -15.53 -1.63
C ARG A 224 -7.36 -15.20 -1.91
N ASP A 225 -8.23 -15.63 -1.01
CA ASP A 225 -9.65 -15.27 -1.06
C ASP A 225 -9.83 -13.76 -0.82
N ALA A 226 -10.77 -13.15 -1.53
CA ALA A 226 -11.12 -11.74 -1.41
C ALA A 226 -12.60 -11.57 -1.00
N PRO A 227 -12.98 -11.95 0.25
CA PRO A 227 -14.36 -11.94 0.69
C PRO A 227 -15.01 -10.57 0.72
N SER A 228 -14.24 -9.52 1.00
CA SER A 228 -14.69 -8.13 0.92
C SER A 228 -15.06 -7.73 -0.50
N LEU A 229 -14.21 -8.09 -1.47
CA LEU A 229 -14.46 -7.84 -2.89
C LEU A 229 -15.68 -8.61 -3.40
N LYS A 230 -15.87 -9.86 -2.93
CA LYS A 230 -17.06 -10.67 -3.25
C LYS A 230 -18.34 -9.95 -2.83
N ARG A 231 -18.41 -9.50 -1.57
CA ARG A 231 -19.57 -8.73 -1.06
C ARG A 231 -19.85 -7.45 -1.84
N ARG A 232 -18.80 -6.77 -2.34
CA ARG A 232 -18.93 -5.53 -3.14
C ARG A 232 -19.43 -5.80 -4.56
N VAL A 233 -19.06 -6.91 -5.17
CA VAL A 233 -19.53 -7.32 -6.51
C VAL A 233 -20.99 -7.79 -6.48
N GLU A 234 -21.45 -8.37 -5.36
CA GLU A 234 -22.80 -8.88 -5.17
C GLU A 234 -23.83 -7.79 -4.79
N ARG A 235 -23.38 -6.55 -4.47
CA ARG A 235 -24.25 -5.38 -4.21
C ARG A 235 -24.57 -4.64 -5.51
#